data_b4a922ab7496819b814a8623de4c0a25
#
_entry.id   b4a922ab7496819b814a8623de4c0a25
#
_cell.length_a   1.000
_cell.length_b   1.000
_cell.length_c   1.000
_cell.angle_alpha   90.00
_cell.angle_beta   90.00
_cell.angle_gamma   90.00
#
_symmetry.space_group_name_H-M   'P 1'
#
loop_
_entity.id
_entity.type
_entity.pdbx_description
1 polymer ?
#
loop_
_entity_poly.entity_id
_entity_poly.type
_entity_poly.pdbx_seq_one_letter_code
_entity_poly.pdbx_strand_id
1 'polypeptide(L)'
;MRTLALLLTGLSAALTTPAASVPRPSPELTMQRGGPAPLQLSQFRGKIVALAFGHSTCDHCQFLTRTLNVIQKDYAARNVQVVECIFEDDARVNYPMFLKAIEPNFPTGYTNEAAVKKYLLWNDKSDGILMIPYMIFIDAGGTIRGDFNGKDGFFGEADKRIRAELDKMTKKTAAKAPAKKKEGTK
;
A
#
# COMPACT_ATOMS: atom_id res chain seq x y z
N MET A 1 -21.77 -47.13 -42.83
CA MET A 1 -21.37 -45.76 -42.54
C MET A 1 -21.34 -45.59 -41.02
N ARG A 2 -20.16 -45.58 -40.41
CA ARG A 2 -19.95 -45.46 -38.95
C ARG A 2 -19.49 -44.03 -38.63
N THR A 3 -20.36 -43.24 -38.02
CA THR A 3 -20.08 -41.89 -37.57
C THR A 3 -19.32 -41.95 -36.22
N LEU A 4 -18.09 -41.53 -36.22
CA LEU A 4 -17.21 -41.41 -35.05
C LEU A 4 -17.46 -40.04 -34.39
N ALA A 5 -18.08 -40.01 -33.23
CA ALA A 5 -18.29 -38.81 -32.45
C ALA A 5 -17.02 -38.54 -31.60
N LEU A 6 -16.28 -37.47 -31.91
CA LEU A 6 -15.20 -36.97 -31.08
C LEU A 6 -15.77 -36.19 -29.87
N LEU A 7 -15.63 -36.75 -28.68
CA LEU A 7 -15.86 -36.05 -27.43
C LEU A 7 -14.62 -35.17 -27.11
N LEU A 8 -14.74 -33.84 -27.29
CA LEU A 8 -13.78 -32.88 -26.75
C LEU A 8 -14.03 -32.71 -25.25
N THR A 9 -13.24 -33.36 -24.42
CA THR A 9 -13.14 -33.06 -22.98
C THR A 9 -12.33 -31.81 -22.80
N GLY A 10 -13.01 -30.68 -22.58
CA GLY A 10 -12.38 -29.42 -22.20
C GLY A 10 -11.78 -29.50 -20.79
N LEU A 11 -10.46 -29.58 -20.68
CA LEU A 11 -9.72 -29.48 -19.42
C LEU A 11 -9.75 -28.04 -18.94
N SER A 12 -10.70 -27.70 -18.04
CA SER A 12 -10.77 -26.40 -17.39
C SER A 12 -9.64 -26.35 -16.35
N ALA A 13 -8.50 -25.78 -16.73
CA ALA A 13 -7.43 -25.48 -15.79
C ALA A 13 -7.92 -24.38 -14.83
N ALA A 14 -8.22 -24.73 -13.59
CA ALA A 14 -8.45 -23.79 -12.51
C ALA A 14 -7.13 -23.03 -12.29
N LEU A 15 -7.09 -21.76 -12.74
CA LEU A 15 -6.01 -20.84 -12.42
C LEU A 15 -6.11 -20.53 -10.92
N THR A 16 -5.38 -21.27 -10.10
CA THR A 16 -5.09 -20.87 -8.73
C THR A 16 -4.18 -19.66 -8.81
N THR A 17 -4.76 -18.47 -8.65
CA THR A 17 -3.96 -17.25 -8.46
C THR A 17 -3.27 -17.36 -7.10
N PRO A 18 -1.93 -17.43 -7.05
CA PRO A 18 -1.21 -17.35 -5.79
C PRO A 18 -1.48 -16.01 -5.11
N ALA A 19 -1.35 -15.95 -3.77
CA ALA A 19 -1.35 -14.71 -3.00
C ALA A 19 -0.58 -13.64 -3.76
N ALA A 20 -1.13 -12.43 -3.82
CA ALA A 20 -0.76 -11.42 -4.81
C ALA A 20 0.74 -11.12 -4.83
N SER A 21 1.46 -11.73 -5.75
CA SER A 21 2.90 -11.54 -5.92
C SER A 21 3.22 -10.10 -6.36
N VAL A 22 4.33 -9.55 -5.89
CA VAL A 22 4.89 -8.30 -6.41
C VAL A 22 5.95 -8.61 -7.49
N PRO A 23 6.08 -7.77 -8.54
CA PRO A 23 5.35 -6.51 -8.75
C PRO A 23 3.94 -6.70 -9.35
N ARG A 24 2.99 -5.86 -8.91
CA ARG A 24 1.63 -5.81 -9.46
C ARG A 24 1.09 -4.38 -9.54
N PRO A 25 0.14 -4.07 -10.45
CA PRO A 25 -0.51 -2.77 -10.44
C PRO A 25 -1.21 -2.49 -9.10
N SER A 26 -1.11 -1.25 -8.61
CA SER A 26 -1.87 -0.82 -7.45
C SER A 26 -3.32 -0.54 -7.86
N PRO A 27 -4.32 -1.24 -7.30
CA PRO A 27 -5.72 -0.88 -7.48
C PRO A 27 -6.02 0.51 -6.92
N GLU A 28 -7.21 1.05 -7.21
CA GLU A 28 -7.70 2.23 -6.50
C GLU A 28 -8.13 1.84 -5.08
N LEU A 29 -7.81 2.71 -4.13
CA LEU A 29 -8.31 2.64 -2.76
C LEU A 29 -8.93 4.00 -2.40
N THR A 30 -10.21 3.96 -2.05
CA THR A 30 -10.95 5.12 -1.56
C THR A 30 -11.14 5.01 -0.07
N MET A 31 -10.72 6.02 0.66
CA MET A 31 -10.79 6.12 2.12
C MET A 31 -11.64 7.33 2.50
N GLN A 32 -12.47 7.19 3.52
CA GLN A 32 -13.20 8.32 4.10
C GLN A 32 -12.26 9.16 4.98
N ARG A 33 -12.61 10.44 5.09
CA ARG A 33 -11.94 11.39 6.00
C ARG A 33 -13.02 12.08 6.82
N GLY A 34 -12.69 12.83 7.82
CA GLY A 34 -13.68 13.58 8.59
C GLY A 34 -14.39 14.72 7.82
N GLY A 35 -14.14 14.86 6.51
CA GLY A 35 -14.72 15.90 5.65
C GLY A 35 -15.47 15.32 4.43
N PRO A 36 -16.03 16.19 3.56
CA PRO A 36 -16.91 15.76 2.46
C PRO A 36 -16.17 15.06 1.31
N ALA A 37 -14.87 15.31 1.14
CA ALA A 37 -14.09 14.71 0.07
C ALA A 37 -13.32 13.48 0.55
N PRO A 38 -13.50 12.30 -0.07
CA PRO A 38 -12.72 11.13 0.26
C PRO A 38 -11.26 11.30 -0.17
N LEU A 39 -10.38 10.53 0.47
CA LEU A 39 -9.00 10.37 0.05
C LEU A 39 -8.93 9.23 -0.95
N GLN A 40 -8.43 9.51 -2.14
CA GLN A 40 -8.24 8.51 -3.21
C GLN A 40 -6.74 8.27 -3.42
N LEU A 41 -6.33 7.02 -3.49
CA LEU A 41 -4.93 6.66 -3.66
C LEU A 41 -4.36 7.18 -4.99
N SER A 42 -5.19 7.28 -6.02
CA SER A 42 -4.84 7.87 -7.33
C SER A 42 -4.37 9.32 -7.26
N GLN A 43 -4.73 10.09 -6.22
CA GLN A 43 -4.25 11.46 -6.00
C GLN A 43 -2.72 11.55 -5.83
N PHE A 44 -2.08 10.43 -5.51
CA PHE A 44 -0.63 10.34 -5.31
C PHE A 44 0.12 9.76 -6.51
N ARG A 45 -0.52 9.65 -7.67
CA ARG A 45 0.16 9.23 -8.90
C ARG A 45 1.35 10.13 -9.20
N GLY A 46 2.43 9.54 -9.67
CA GLY A 46 3.70 10.25 -9.89
C GLY A 46 4.60 10.34 -8.66
N LYS A 47 4.11 9.97 -7.46
CA LYS A 47 4.92 9.85 -6.24
C LYS A 47 5.22 8.39 -5.92
N ILE A 48 6.29 8.15 -5.18
CA ILE A 48 6.50 6.90 -4.47
C ILE A 48 5.60 6.94 -3.24
N VAL A 49 4.75 5.93 -3.06
CA VAL A 49 3.81 5.88 -1.93
C VAL A 49 4.21 4.77 -0.97
N ALA A 50 4.33 5.13 0.32
CA ALA A 50 4.39 4.19 1.44
C ALA A 50 3.00 4.15 2.07
N LEU A 51 2.22 3.11 1.76
CA LEU A 51 0.85 2.94 2.23
C LEU A 51 0.83 1.99 3.41
N ALA A 52 0.40 2.48 4.57
CA ALA A 52 0.21 1.69 5.78
C ALA A 52 -1.26 1.34 6.01
N PHE A 53 -1.51 0.18 6.59
CA PHE A 53 -2.82 -0.24 7.07
C PHE A 53 -2.72 -0.64 8.54
N GLY A 54 -3.69 -0.20 9.33
CA GLY A 54 -3.73 -0.50 10.75
C GLY A 54 -5.09 -0.24 11.37
N HIS A 55 -5.19 -0.55 12.65
CA HIS A 55 -6.34 -0.20 13.48
C HIS A 55 -5.97 0.98 14.39
N SER A 56 -6.92 1.83 14.71
CA SER A 56 -6.72 3.02 15.52
C SER A 56 -6.31 2.69 16.96
N THR A 57 -6.74 1.53 17.48
CA THR A 57 -6.49 1.06 18.84
C THR A 57 -5.32 0.08 18.97
N CYS A 58 -4.65 -0.25 17.87
CA CYS A 58 -3.52 -1.16 17.84
C CYS A 58 -2.22 -0.42 18.22
N ASP A 59 -1.60 -0.75 19.34
CA ASP A 59 -0.38 -0.10 19.82
C ASP A 59 0.77 -0.16 18.82
N HIS A 60 0.99 -1.31 18.18
CA HIS A 60 2.01 -1.47 17.15
C HIS A 60 1.73 -0.60 15.92
N CYS A 61 0.46 -0.43 15.55
CA CYS A 61 0.06 0.43 14.44
C CYS A 61 0.29 1.90 14.80
N GLN A 62 -0.09 2.33 16.00
CA GLN A 62 0.17 3.68 16.49
C GLN A 62 1.68 3.99 16.57
N PHE A 63 2.49 3.02 17.02
CA PHE A 63 3.95 3.16 17.01
C PHE A 63 4.48 3.32 15.58
N LEU A 64 3.97 2.53 14.63
CA LEU A 64 4.32 2.66 13.22
C LEU A 64 3.95 4.05 12.70
N THR A 65 2.76 4.58 12.98
CA THR A 65 2.33 5.92 12.55
C THR A 65 3.27 7.01 13.04
N ARG A 66 3.72 6.93 14.31
CA ARG A 66 4.74 7.86 14.84
C ARG A 66 6.07 7.76 14.10
N THR A 67 6.51 6.55 13.78
CA THR A 67 7.71 6.31 12.95
C THR A 67 7.54 6.90 11.56
N LEU A 68 6.37 6.71 10.95
CA LEU A 68 6.03 7.25 9.62
C LEU A 68 6.00 8.78 9.59
N ASN A 69 5.65 9.45 10.70
CA ASN A 69 5.75 10.90 10.83
C ASN A 69 7.19 11.41 10.62
N VAL A 70 8.17 10.69 11.14
CA VAL A 70 9.60 11.01 10.94
C VAL A 70 10.01 10.73 9.49
N ILE A 71 9.65 9.57 8.98
CA ILE A 71 9.95 9.16 7.61
C ILE A 71 9.35 10.13 6.58
N GLN A 72 8.10 10.58 6.78
CA GLN A 72 7.47 11.55 5.88
C GLN A 72 8.28 12.86 5.80
N LYS A 73 8.76 13.38 6.94
CA LYS A 73 9.61 14.59 6.96
C LYS A 73 10.91 14.37 6.18
N ASP A 74 11.58 13.25 6.41
CA ASP A 74 12.88 12.95 5.81
C ASP A 74 12.83 12.68 4.30
N TYR A 75 11.69 12.14 3.82
CA TYR A 75 11.56 11.68 2.43
C TYR A 75 10.66 12.56 1.55
N ALA A 76 9.97 13.56 2.10
CA ALA A 76 9.07 14.42 1.33
C ALA A 76 9.76 15.08 0.13
N ALA A 77 10.98 15.60 0.31
CA ALA A 77 11.78 16.23 -0.76
C ALA A 77 12.24 15.22 -1.84
N ARG A 78 12.15 13.91 -1.57
CA ARG A 78 12.52 12.82 -2.48
C ARG A 78 11.31 12.25 -3.23
N ASN A 79 10.23 13.01 -3.34
CA ASN A 79 8.98 12.63 -4.00
C ASN A 79 8.30 11.39 -3.38
N VAL A 80 8.45 11.21 -2.07
CA VAL A 80 7.78 10.15 -1.31
C VAL A 80 6.58 10.72 -0.57
N GLN A 81 5.49 9.97 -0.57
CA GLN A 81 4.29 10.26 0.20
C GLN A 81 3.93 9.06 1.07
N VAL A 82 3.87 9.28 2.37
CA VAL A 82 3.24 8.34 3.29
C VAL A 82 1.73 8.53 3.24
N VAL A 83 0.98 7.44 3.24
CA VAL A 83 -0.48 7.42 3.33
C VAL A 83 -0.86 6.33 4.32
N GLU A 84 -1.87 6.55 5.15
CA GLU A 84 -2.33 5.54 6.09
C GLU A 84 -3.84 5.33 6.01
N CYS A 85 -4.24 4.08 6.06
CA CYS A 85 -5.61 3.60 6.05
C CYS A 85 -5.95 2.90 7.37
N ILE A 86 -6.84 3.47 8.15
CA ILE A 86 -7.43 2.83 9.33
C ILE A 86 -8.62 1.99 8.87
N PHE A 87 -8.72 0.71 9.31
CA PHE A 87 -9.74 -0.20 8.81
C PHE A 87 -10.27 -1.15 9.88
N GLU A 88 -11.00 -0.70 10.78
CA GLU A 88 -11.72 -1.49 11.79
C GLU A 88 -13.22 -1.24 11.69
N ASP A 89 -14.05 -2.07 12.30
CA ASP A 89 -15.52 -1.94 12.22
C ASP A 89 -15.99 -0.57 12.72
N ASP A 90 -15.37 -0.08 13.79
CA ASP A 90 -15.67 1.22 14.37
C ASP A 90 -14.74 2.35 13.87
N ALA A 91 -14.04 2.16 12.74
CA ALA A 91 -13.07 3.13 12.22
C ALA A 91 -13.65 4.55 12.12
N ARG A 92 -14.91 4.70 11.69
CA ARG A 92 -15.56 6.00 11.60
C ARG A 92 -15.64 6.72 12.96
N VAL A 93 -15.85 5.97 14.04
CA VAL A 93 -16.00 6.52 15.41
C VAL A 93 -14.62 6.79 16.01
N ASN A 94 -13.69 5.86 15.83
CA ASN A 94 -12.36 5.91 16.45
C ASN A 94 -11.37 6.83 15.74
N TYR A 95 -11.55 7.04 14.44
CA TYR A 95 -10.64 7.82 13.60
C TYR A 95 -10.38 9.26 14.10
N PRO A 96 -11.38 10.06 14.54
CA PRO A 96 -11.12 11.39 15.10
C PRO A 96 -10.24 11.36 16.35
N MET A 97 -10.42 10.36 17.22
CA MET A 97 -9.60 10.21 18.43
C MET A 97 -8.17 9.79 18.06
N PHE A 98 -8.01 8.88 17.11
CA PHE A 98 -6.71 8.51 16.55
C PHE A 98 -5.96 9.73 16.01
N LEU A 99 -6.61 10.56 15.18
CA LEU A 99 -5.99 11.77 14.64
C LEU A 99 -5.50 12.71 15.75
N LYS A 100 -6.31 12.91 16.79
CA LYS A 100 -5.96 13.76 17.93
C LYS A 100 -4.80 13.21 18.77
N ALA A 101 -4.74 11.89 18.93
CA ALA A 101 -3.72 11.24 19.78
C ALA A 101 -2.38 11.07 19.10
N ILE A 102 -2.37 10.88 17.77
CA ILE A 102 -1.16 10.53 17.01
C ILE A 102 -0.64 11.69 16.17
N GLU A 103 -1.54 12.59 15.73
CA GLU A 103 -1.22 13.77 14.91
C GLU A 103 -0.39 13.41 13.66
N PRO A 104 -0.93 12.56 12.75
CA PRO A 104 -0.21 12.20 11.53
C PRO A 104 0.07 13.46 10.68
N ASN A 105 1.30 13.63 10.23
CA ASN A 105 1.70 14.75 9.36
C ASN A 105 1.62 14.42 7.86
N PHE A 106 0.86 13.39 7.53
CA PHE A 106 0.63 12.89 6.18
C PHE A 106 -0.85 12.51 5.98
N PRO A 107 -1.31 12.34 4.73
CA PRO A 107 -2.69 11.96 4.45
C PRO A 107 -3.08 10.64 5.10
N THR A 108 -4.16 10.68 5.88
CA THR A 108 -4.79 9.51 6.47
C THR A 108 -6.27 9.45 6.09
N GLY A 109 -6.84 8.27 6.15
CA GLY A 109 -8.26 8.02 5.96
C GLY A 109 -8.67 6.69 6.57
N TYR A 110 -9.96 6.38 6.51
CA TYR A 110 -10.48 5.11 7.01
C TYR A 110 -11.40 4.43 5.99
N THR A 111 -11.49 3.11 6.08
CA THR A 111 -12.40 2.28 5.32
C THR A 111 -12.76 1.03 6.14
N ASN A 112 -13.44 0.06 5.54
CA ASN A 112 -13.72 -1.22 6.19
C ASN A 112 -12.73 -2.32 5.76
N GLU A 113 -12.70 -3.41 6.52
CA GLU A 113 -11.81 -4.55 6.28
C GLU A 113 -12.02 -5.18 4.90
N ALA A 114 -13.28 -5.28 4.44
CA ALA A 114 -13.58 -5.86 3.13
C ALA A 114 -12.94 -5.08 1.97
N ALA A 115 -12.93 -3.73 2.06
CA ALA A 115 -12.27 -2.89 1.08
C ALA A 115 -10.73 -3.07 1.10
N VAL A 116 -10.14 -3.21 2.28
CA VAL A 116 -8.70 -3.48 2.43
C VAL A 116 -8.34 -4.86 1.88
N LYS A 117 -9.07 -5.90 2.25
CA LYS A 117 -8.87 -7.25 1.70
C LYS A 117 -8.98 -7.29 0.18
N LYS A 118 -9.97 -6.60 -0.38
CA LYS A 118 -10.11 -6.46 -1.84
C LYS A 118 -8.91 -5.75 -2.47
N TYR A 119 -8.41 -4.67 -1.86
CA TYR A 119 -7.23 -3.94 -2.34
C TYR A 119 -5.97 -4.82 -2.30
N LEU A 120 -5.76 -5.55 -1.21
CA LEU A 120 -4.64 -6.44 -1.01
C LEU A 120 -4.73 -7.72 -1.86
N LEU A 121 -5.88 -8.00 -2.48
CA LEU A 121 -6.22 -9.29 -3.10
C LEU A 121 -6.14 -10.44 -2.09
N TRP A 122 -6.48 -10.16 -0.84
CA TRP A 122 -6.40 -11.08 0.29
C TRP A 122 -7.52 -12.12 0.25
N ASN A 123 -7.16 -13.38 0.47
CA ASN A 123 -8.10 -14.47 0.56
C ASN A 123 -7.95 -15.19 1.89
N ASP A 124 -8.95 -15.08 2.78
CA ASP A 124 -8.91 -15.66 4.13
C ASP A 124 -8.68 -17.17 4.15
N LYS A 125 -9.08 -17.88 3.10
CA LYS A 125 -8.90 -19.36 3.00
C LYS A 125 -7.45 -19.74 2.71
N SER A 126 -6.76 -18.97 1.86
CA SER A 126 -5.36 -19.25 1.47
C SER A 126 -4.36 -18.49 2.33
N ASP A 127 -4.68 -17.24 2.69
CA ASP A 127 -3.72 -16.31 3.32
C ASP A 127 -3.89 -16.24 4.84
N GLY A 128 -5.03 -16.76 5.34
CA GLY A 128 -5.37 -16.78 6.77
C GLY A 128 -5.77 -15.41 7.30
N ILE A 129 -5.44 -15.12 8.56
CA ILE A 129 -5.79 -13.85 9.23
C ILE A 129 -4.92 -12.72 8.69
N LEU A 130 -5.55 -11.60 8.31
CA LEU A 130 -4.85 -10.37 7.93
C LEU A 130 -4.19 -9.76 9.17
N MET A 131 -2.87 -9.86 9.24
CA MET A 131 -2.10 -9.34 10.37
C MET A 131 -1.66 -7.90 10.14
N ILE A 132 -1.83 -7.08 11.15
CA ILE A 132 -1.44 -5.66 11.17
C ILE A 132 -0.32 -5.40 12.18
N PRO A 133 0.46 -4.33 11.99
CA PRO A 133 0.40 -3.37 10.87
C PRO A 133 0.76 -4.02 9.54
N TYR A 134 0.30 -3.43 8.42
CA TYR A 134 0.57 -3.89 7.08
C TYR A 134 1.12 -2.74 6.23
N MET A 135 2.10 -2.98 5.35
CA MET A 135 2.65 -1.94 4.48
C MET A 135 2.79 -2.38 3.03
N ILE A 136 2.45 -1.45 2.16
CA ILE A 136 2.60 -1.55 0.70
C ILE A 136 3.51 -0.42 0.23
N PHE A 137 4.45 -0.72 -0.66
CA PHE A 137 5.29 0.27 -1.33
C PHE A 137 4.93 0.33 -2.81
N ILE A 138 4.56 1.52 -3.29
CA ILE A 138 4.09 1.76 -4.66
C ILE A 138 5.06 2.72 -5.34
N ASP A 139 5.53 2.36 -6.54
CA ASP A 139 6.39 3.25 -7.31
C ASP A 139 5.61 4.39 -7.99
N ALA A 140 6.32 5.40 -8.51
CA ALA A 140 5.71 6.56 -9.17
C ALA A 140 4.84 6.19 -10.38
N GLY A 141 5.05 5.02 -10.96
CA GLY A 141 4.21 4.48 -12.05
C GLY A 141 2.94 3.79 -11.55
N GLY A 142 2.74 3.67 -10.23
CA GLY A 142 1.58 3.02 -9.64
C GLY A 142 1.70 1.49 -9.56
N THR A 143 2.91 0.95 -9.54
CA THR A 143 3.18 -0.48 -9.37
C THR A 143 3.57 -0.76 -7.93
N ILE A 144 2.93 -1.70 -7.28
CA ILE A 144 3.32 -2.23 -5.97
C ILE A 144 4.64 -2.99 -6.13
N ARG A 145 5.65 -2.62 -5.35
CA ARG A 145 7.00 -3.17 -5.36
C ARG A 145 7.36 -3.89 -4.07
N GLY A 146 6.68 -3.57 -2.99
CA GLY A 146 6.84 -4.20 -1.67
C GLY A 146 5.49 -4.42 -1.03
N ASP A 147 5.35 -5.53 -0.32
CA ASP A 147 4.11 -5.99 0.30
C ASP A 147 4.51 -6.76 1.57
N PHE A 148 4.22 -6.19 2.75
CA PHE A 148 4.69 -6.70 4.04
C PHE A 148 3.56 -6.72 5.07
N ASN A 149 3.28 -7.89 5.61
CA ASN A 149 2.26 -8.08 6.64
C ASN A 149 2.89 -8.19 8.04
N GLY A 150 2.07 -8.13 9.09
CA GLY A 150 2.52 -8.19 10.47
C GLY A 150 3.29 -9.45 10.87
N LYS A 151 3.24 -10.52 10.06
CA LYS A 151 3.94 -11.79 10.30
C LYS A 151 5.37 -11.81 9.77
N ASP A 152 5.73 -10.89 8.85
CA ASP A 152 6.97 -10.99 8.06
C ASP A 152 8.24 -10.57 8.84
N GLY A 153 8.13 -10.26 10.11
CA GLY A 153 9.25 -9.71 10.88
C GLY A 153 9.73 -8.34 10.39
N PHE A 154 9.08 -7.78 9.37
CA PHE A 154 9.41 -6.47 8.79
C PHE A 154 9.33 -5.35 9.85
N PHE A 155 8.34 -5.40 10.71
CA PHE A 155 8.03 -4.37 11.69
C PHE A 155 8.92 -4.42 12.95
N GLY A 156 9.71 -5.48 13.16
CA GLY A 156 10.70 -5.54 14.24
C GLY A 156 11.81 -4.48 14.13
N GLU A 157 12.12 -4.05 12.88
CA GLU A 157 13.04 -2.95 12.59
C GLU A 157 12.40 -1.96 11.61
N ALA A 158 11.15 -1.55 11.87
CA ALA A 158 10.30 -0.82 10.92
C ALA A 158 10.99 0.39 10.28
N ASP A 159 11.57 1.31 11.08
CA ASP A 159 12.24 2.50 10.56
C ASP A 159 13.33 2.15 9.55
N LYS A 160 14.24 1.25 9.91
CA LYS A 160 15.35 0.82 9.06
C LYS A 160 14.87 0.15 7.76
N ARG A 161 13.89 -0.73 7.86
CA ARG A 161 13.39 -1.50 6.71
C ARG A 161 12.56 -0.64 5.76
N ILE A 162 11.72 0.25 6.28
CA ILE A 162 10.97 1.21 5.48
C ILE A 162 11.92 2.12 4.71
N ARG A 163 12.93 2.67 5.38
CA ARG A 163 13.95 3.51 4.72
C ARG A 163 14.70 2.73 3.63
N ALA A 164 15.05 1.49 3.87
CA ALA A 164 15.72 0.65 2.87
C ALA A 164 14.87 0.46 1.61
N GLU A 165 13.56 0.21 1.75
CA GLU A 165 12.64 0.09 0.61
C GLU A 165 12.50 1.43 -0.14
N LEU A 166 12.32 2.54 0.58
CA LEU A 166 12.21 3.87 -0.02
C LEU A 166 13.51 4.28 -0.73
N ASP A 167 14.67 3.96 -0.19
CA ASP A 167 15.97 4.24 -0.81
C ASP A 167 16.17 3.48 -2.12
N LYS A 168 15.80 2.20 -2.17
CA LYS A 168 15.81 1.42 -3.43
C LYS A 168 14.96 2.08 -4.51
N MET A 169 13.77 2.56 -4.13
CA MET A 169 12.81 3.13 -5.07
C MET A 169 13.22 4.53 -5.54
N THR A 170 13.69 5.39 -4.64
CA THR A 170 14.14 6.75 -4.97
C THR A 170 15.41 6.76 -5.83
N LYS A 171 16.39 5.87 -5.58
CA LYS A 171 17.57 5.69 -6.44
C LYS A 171 17.18 5.28 -7.86
N LYS A 172 16.24 4.34 -7.99
CA LYS A 172 15.76 3.88 -9.31
C LYS A 172 15.04 4.98 -10.08
N THR A 173 14.28 5.83 -9.40
CA THR A 173 13.58 6.98 -10.01
C THR A 173 14.57 8.03 -10.49
N ALA A 174 15.59 8.36 -9.70
CA ALA A 174 16.65 9.31 -10.08
C ALA A 174 17.44 8.84 -11.30
N ALA A 175 17.76 7.55 -11.38
CA ALA A 175 18.47 6.96 -12.53
C ALA A 175 17.65 6.96 -13.83
N LYS A 176 16.32 7.02 -13.75
CA LYS A 176 15.41 7.02 -14.90
C LYS A 176 15.04 8.43 -15.38
N ALA A 177 15.35 9.48 -14.60
CA ALA A 177 15.08 10.86 -14.98
C ALA A 177 16.02 11.28 -16.13
N PRO A 178 15.50 11.88 -17.23
CA PRO A 178 16.36 12.38 -18.30
C PRO A 178 17.29 13.46 -17.78
N ALA A 179 18.57 13.41 -18.15
CA ALA A 179 19.56 14.42 -17.78
C ALA A 179 19.05 15.79 -18.23
N LYS A 180 18.89 16.73 -17.28
CA LYS A 180 18.57 18.11 -17.59
C LYS A 180 19.63 18.66 -18.54
N LYS A 181 19.27 18.94 -19.79
CA LYS A 181 20.09 19.68 -20.75
C LYS A 181 20.49 20.98 -20.09
N LYS A 182 21.79 21.16 -19.85
CA LYS A 182 22.30 22.48 -19.45
C LYS A 182 22.09 23.40 -20.65
N GLU A 183 21.13 24.31 -20.54
CA GLU A 183 20.96 25.42 -21.45
C GLU A 183 22.17 26.34 -21.28
N GLY A 184 23.03 26.36 -22.30
CA GLY A 184 24.19 27.21 -22.32
C GLY A 184 23.77 28.65 -22.48
N THR A 185 24.04 29.45 -21.48
CA THR A 185 23.99 30.92 -21.55
C THR A 185 25.02 31.40 -22.59
N LYS A 186 24.53 32.02 -23.64
CA LYS A 186 25.31 32.85 -24.53
C LYS A 186 25.20 34.29 -24.09
#